data_9c8d26d69f00432feceec59a37980bbd
#
_entry.id   9c8d26d69f00432feceec59a37980bbd
#
_cell.length_a   1.000
_cell.length_b   1.000
_cell.length_c   1.000
_cell.angle_alpha   90.00
_cell.angle_beta   90.00
_cell.angle_gamma   90.00
#
_symmetry.space_group_name_H-M   'P 1'
#
loop_
_entity.id
_entity.type
_entity.pdbx_description
1 polymer ?
#
loop_
_entity_poly.entity_id
_entity_poly.type
_entity_poly.pdbx_seq_one_letter_code
_entity_poly.pdbx_strand_id
1 'polypeptide(L)'
;MDRREFVASFAALGATAALPTTASAQPEGQTSGNSGSPASPADALWPATLRKETTRQLTTFNLSRKSKTIPIPRGKRVTIGEVKGQGYIAQFWLTFPGWFWQHWNPTAPVNQSILKTLILRIYWDGADQPAVAVPVGDFFGAGLCEVASFASRYFGTSSGGFFCKWPMPFRKSFRVELENLDAELNTEVFCNILYQLSDSLPEPLGWFHAQFNTAQNKGPAPVQIAEARGRGHYAGCLLYMQGQERNYLSFLEAPEHVYVDADWEAPRIVGTGLEDYFLGGWYFREGSFIGPYHGVPIKDALNASVAMYRVHETDAIRFEQRIKFAFVNPWSPDRLKPFCFSSVAFLYLDKPDGQGTPLPSAKELLCWYRIRNTDHQSIP
;
A
#
# COMPACT_ATOMS: atom_id res chain seq x y z
N MET A 1 -2.96 31.51 15.79
CA MET A 1 -2.14 31.36 17.00
C MET A 1 -0.71 31.71 16.62
N ASP A 2 -0.16 32.77 17.19
CA ASP A 2 1.18 33.23 16.86
C ASP A 2 2.21 32.29 17.53
N ARG A 3 3.34 32.04 16.86
CA ARG A 3 4.45 31.20 17.31
C ARG A 3 4.96 31.53 18.73
N ARG A 4 4.67 32.73 19.26
CA ARG A 4 5.06 33.17 20.59
C ARG A 4 4.20 32.65 21.73
N GLU A 5 2.96 32.27 21.46
CA GLU A 5 2.04 31.71 22.48
C GLU A 5 2.28 30.22 22.77
N PHE A 6 2.83 29.46 21.81
CA PHE A 6 3.13 28.05 21.98
C PHE A 6 4.35 27.78 22.89
N VAL A 7 5.31 28.69 22.91
CA VAL A 7 6.52 28.55 23.74
C VAL A 7 6.30 28.99 25.20
N ALA A 8 5.30 29.84 25.45
CA ALA A 8 5.00 30.34 26.81
C ALA A 8 4.24 29.34 27.71
N SER A 9 3.58 28.32 27.15
CA SER A 9 2.82 27.33 27.90
C SER A 9 3.65 26.21 28.53
N PHE A 10 4.93 26.07 28.18
CA PHE A 10 5.82 25.03 28.72
C PHE A 10 6.74 25.50 29.87
N ALA A 11 6.68 26.79 30.26
CA ALA A 11 7.60 27.36 31.26
C ALA A 11 7.03 27.41 32.70
N ALA A 12 5.84 26.86 32.98
CA ALA A 12 5.21 27.03 34.27
C ALA A 12 4.76 25.71 34.93
N LEU A 13 5.61 24.69 34.95
CA LEU A 13 5.41 23.50 35.83
C LEU A 13 6.78 22.95 36.25
N GLY A 14 7.47 23.75 37.02
CA GLY A 14 8.59 23.31 37.84
C GLY A 14 8.10 22.96 39.24
N ALA A 15 7.76 21.70 39.48
CA ALA A 15 7.59 21.18 40.82
C ALA A 15 8.49 19.94 40.99
N THR A 16 9.47 20.12 41.86
CA THR A 16 10.39 19.11 42.36
C THR A 16 9.61 17.97 43.06
N ALA A 17 9.71 16.76 42.53
CA ALA A 17 9.33 15.55 43.25
C ALA A 17 10.58 14.65 43.34
N ALA A 18 11.02 14.42 44.55
CA ALA A 18 12.11 13.52 44.92
C ALA A 18 11.74 12.07 44.61
N LEU A 19 12.65 11.32 44.02
CA LEU A 19 12.57 9.88 43.80
C LEU A 19 12.90 9.14 45.11
N PRO A 20 12.13 8.15 45.54
CA PRO A 20 12.60 7.20 46.57
C PRO A 20 13.37 6.07 45.89
N THR A 21 14.62 5.94 46.28
CA THR A 21 15.44 4.74 46.09
C THR A 21 15.09 3.69 47.11
N THR A 22 14.48 2.58 46.69
CA THR A 22 14.68 1.28 47.35
C THR A 22 14.39 0.16 46.35
N ALA A 23 15.48 -0.47 45.91
CA ALA A 23 15.42 -1.75 45.21
C ALA A 23 15.26 -2.87 46.27
N SER A 24 14.13 -3.58 46.24
CA SER A 24 14.00 -4.88 46.88
C SER A 24 13.92 -5.97 45.79
N ALA A 25 14.90 -6.86 45.81
CA ALA A 25 14.91 -8.05 44.98
C ALA A 25 13.78 -8.99 45.40
N GLN A 26 13.00 -9.46 44.42
CA GLN A 26 12.09 -10.60 44.59
C GLN A 26 12.51 -11.76 43.66
N PRO A 27 12.19 -13.01 44.02
CA PRO A 27 12.86 -14.18 43.50
C PRO A 27 12.34 -14.57 42.10
N GLU A 28 13.25 -15.21 41.35
CA GLU A 28 13.05 -15.74 40.03
C GLU A 28 11.88 -16.70 39.90
N GLY A 29 10.79 -16.22 39.29
CA GLY A 29 9.78 -17.09 38.71
C GLY A 29 10.15 -17.39 37.28
N GLN A 30 10.30 -18.66 36.95
CA GLN A 30 10.52 -19.12 35.56
C GLN A 30 9.39 -18.65 34.66
N THR A 31 9.61 -17.58 33.93
CA THR A 31 8.84 -17.26 32.74
C THR A 31 9.60 -17.83 31.57
N SER A 32 8.97 -18.74 30.84
CA SER A 32 9.41 -19.18 29.52
C SER A 32 9.41 -17.97 28.56
N GLY A 33 10.47 -17.19 28.63
CA GLY A 33 10.75 -16.12 27.72
C GLY A 33 11.05 -16.71 26.34
N ASN A 34 10.18 -16.48 25.40
CA ASN A 34 10.49 -16.62 23.99
C ASN A 34 11.48 -15.51 23.63
N SER A 35 12.75 -15.73 23.97
CA SER A 35 13.87 -14.89 23.53
C SER A 35 13.92 -15.00 22.02
N GLY A 36 13.59 -13.94 21.30
CA GLY A 36 13.87 -13.84 19.89
C GLY A 36 15.34 -14.16 19.67
N SER A 37 15.64 -15.37 19.19
CA SER A 37 16.99 -15.78 18.86
C SER A 37 17.55 -14.78 17.86
N PRO A 38 18.81 -14.34 18.00
CA PRO A 38 19.48 -13.59 16.95
C PRO A 38 19.36 -14.38 15.65
N ALA A 39 19.14 -13.66 14.53
CA ALA A 39 19.04 -14.28 13.20
C ALA A 39 20.08 -15.40 13.07
N SER A 40 19.63 -16.61 12.80
CA SER A 40 20.53 -17.75 12.78
C SER A 40 21.59 -17.55 11.67
N PRO A 41 22.78 -18.14 11.79
CA PRO A 41 23.75 -18.15 10.68
C PRO A 41 23.12 -18.64 9.36
N ALA A 42 22.09 -19.49 9.44
CA ALA A 42 21.30 -19.94 8.30
C ALA A 42 20.55 -18.79 7.59
N ASP A 43 20.08 -17.78 8.33
CA ASP A 43 19.39 -16.63 7.75
C ASP A 43 20.36 -15.73 6.98
N ALA A 44 21.60 -15.59 7.45
CA ALA A 44 22.65 -14.84 6.75
C ALA A 44 23.11 -15.56 5.47
N LEU A 45 23.06 -16.88 5.44
CA LEU A 45 23.46 -17.71 4.29
C LEU A 45 22.29 -18.01 3.33
N TRP A 46 21.09 -17.53 3.62
CA TRP A 46 19.92 -17.83 2.80
C TRP A 46 20.09 -17.53 1.30
N PRO A 47 20.80 -16.47 0.85
CA PRO A 47 21.01 -16.25 -0.58
C PRO A 47 21.85 -17.35 -1.24
N ALA A 48 22.73 -18.01 -0.47
CA ALA A 48 23.59 -19.10 -0.95
C ALA A 48 22.96 -20.49 -0.80
N THR A 49 21.81 -20.59 -0.12
CA THR A 49 21.10 -21.86 0.09
C THR A 49 20.50 -22.34 -1.23
N LEU A 50 20.83 -23.56 -1.64
CA LEU A 50 20.26 -24.18 -2.85
C LEU A 50 18.76 -24.39 -2.68
N ARG A 51 18.00 -23.91 -3.68
CA ARG A 51 16.55 -23.96 -3.69
C ARG A 51 16.05 -25.27 -4.25
N LYS A 52 14.94 -25.76 -3.69
CA LYS A 52 14.22 -26.95 -4.17
C LYS A 52 13.06 -26.61 -5.09
N GLU A 53 12.59 -25.37 -5.02
CA GLU A 53 11.46 -24.87 -5.79
C GLU A 53 11.80 -24.80 -7.27
N THR A 54 10.78 -24.98 -8.11
CA THR A 54 10.89 -24.81 -9.56
C THR A 54 10.49 -23.41 -9.94
N THR A 55 11.46 -22.59 -10.38
CA THR A 55 11.19 -21.25 -10.89
C THR A 55 10.49 -21.30 -12.24
N ARG A 56 9.41 -20.53 -12.38
CA ARG A 56 8.65 -20.34 -13.61
C ARG A 56 8.35 -18.85 -13.81
N GLN A 57 7.96 -18.51 -15.03
CA GLN A 57 7.55 -17.17 -15.40
C GLN A 57 6.22 -17.19 -16.16
N LEU A 58 5.28 -16.36 -15.74
CA LEU A 58 4.16 -15.93 -16.56
C LEU A 58 4.55 -14.60 -17.19
N THR A 59 4.47 -14.50 -18.52
CA THR A 59 4.88 -13.31 -19.26
C THR A 59 3.88 -12.99 -20.37
N THR A 60 3.76 -11.71 -20.68
CA THR A 60 3.00 -11.25 -21.86
C THR A 60 3.74 -11.49 -23.18
N PHE A 61 5.02 -11.90 -23.13
CA PHE A 61 5.78 -12.20 -24.33
C PHE A 61 5.30 -13.49 -25.02
N ASN A 62 4.86 -13.36 -26.25
CA ASN A 62 4.46 -14.50 -27.09
C ASN A 62 5.61 -14.87 -28.04
N LEU A 63 6.23 -16.02 -27.82
CA LEU A 63 7.39 -16.51 -28.58
C LEU A 63 7.10 -16.69 -30.06
N SER A 64 5.92 -17.20 -30.44
CA SER A 64 5.57 -17.49 -31.84
C SER A 64 5.25 -16.23 -32.62
N ARG A 65 4.56 -15.28 -32.01
CA ARG A 65 4.19 -13.99 -32.63
C ARG A 65 5.25 -12.91 -32.45
N LYS A 66 6.26 -13.13 -31.60
CA LYS A 66 7.24 -12.13 -31.16
C LYS A 66 6.61 -10.84 -30.62
N SER A 67 5.35 -10.94 -30.13
CA SER A 67 4.66 -9.85 -29.46
C SER A 67 5.10 -9.80 -28.01
N LYS A 68 5.33 -8.58 -27.49
CA LYS A 68 5.78 -8.34 -26.09
C LYS A 68 4.64 -7.99 -25.16
N THR A 69 3.47 -7.67 -25.71
CA THR A 69 2.35 -7.07 -24.96
C THR A 69 1.08 -7.86 -25.15
N ILE A 70 0.17 -7.64 -24.21
CA ILE A 70 -1.24 -8.01 -24.31
C ILE A 70 -2.06 -6.72 -24.34
N PRO A 71 -2.93 -6.50 -25.37
CA PRO A 71 -3.81 -5.33 -25.39
C PRO A 71 -4.88 -5.42 -24.31
N ILE A 72 -5.14 -4.29 -23.64
CA ILE A 72 -6.20 -4.12 -22.67
C ILE A 72 -7.15 -3.02 -23.17
N PRO A 73 -8.14 -3.37 -23.99
CA PRO A 73 -9.05 -2.40 -24.57
C PRO A 73 -9.89 -1.71 -23.48
N ARG A 74 -10.30 -0.48 -23.76
CA ARG A 74 -11.21 0.28 -22.91
C ARG A 74 -12.49 -0.50 -22.59
N GLY A 75 -12.94 -0.44 -21.37
CA GLY A 75 -14.13 -1.13 -20.87
C GLY A 75 -14.00 -2.67 -20.86
N LYS A 76 -12.80 -3.22 -21.00
CA LYS A 76 -12.58 -4.68 -21.01
C LYS A 76 -11.71 -5.15 -19.87
N ARG A 77 -12.03 -6.36 -19.40
CA ARG A 77 -11.22 -7.16 -18.49
C ARG A 77 -10.54 -8.26 -19.29
N VAL A 78 -9.22 -8.40 -19.08
CA VAL A 78 -8.38 -9.35 -19.81
C VAL A 78 -7.58 -10.17 -18.79
N THR A 79 -7.63 -11.50 -18.94
CA THR A 79 -6.79 -12.41 -18.17
C THR A 79 -5.36 -12.35 -18.71
N ILE A 80 -4.41 -11.95 -17.86
CA ILE A 80 -2.98 -11.96 -18.19
C ILE A 80 -2.45 -13.37 -18.15
N GLY A 81 -2.92 -14.16 -17.18
CA GLY A 81 -2.64 -15.58 -17.11
C GLY A 81 -3.21 -16.24 -15.87
N GLU A 82 -3.24 -17.57 -15.94
CA GLU A 82 -3.62 -18.47 -14.85
C GLU A 82 -2.56 -19.57 -14.72
N VAL A 83 -2.18 -19.88 -13.48
CA VAL A 83 -1.21 -20.92 -13.15
C VAL A 83 -1.83 -21.88 -12.16
N LYS A 84 -1.71 -23.19 -12.43
CA LYS A 84 -2.10 -24.27 -11.52
C LYS A 84 -0.90 -24.86 -10.81
N GLY A 85 -1.11 -25.33 -9.59
CA GLY A 85 -0.09 -25.90 -8.71
C GLY A 85 -0.04 -25.20 -7.37
N GLN A 86 0.94 -25.52 -6.56
CA GLN A 86 1.22 -24.94 -5.26
C GLN A 86 2.55 -24.19 -5.32
N GLY A 87 2.62 -23.04 -4.64
CA GLY A 87 3.82 -22.23 -4.64
C GLY A 87 3.58 -20.80 -4.19
N TYR A 88 4.38 -19.87 -4.69
CA TYR A 88 4.22 -18.44 -4.41
C TYR A 88 4.71 -17.56 -5.55
N ILE A 89 4.05 -16.42 -5.77
CA ILE A 89 4.60 -15.36 -6.61
C ILE A 89 5.73 -14.70 -5.83
N ALA A 90 6.91 -14.64 -6.45
CA ALA A 90 8.12 -14.05 -5.85
C ALA A 90 8.37 -12.62 -6.33
N GLN A 91 7.92 -12.31 -7.55
CA GLN A 91 8.07 -10.98 -8.15
C GLN A 91 6.97 -10.75 -9.17
N PHE A 92 6.37 -9.57 -9.13
CA PHE A 92 5.46 -9.05 -10.12
C PHE A 92 6.01 -7.75 -10.69
N TRP A 93 6.17 -7.68 -12.00
CA TRP A 93 6.59 -6.48 -12.72
C TRP A 93 5.68 -6.23 -13.90
N LEU A 94 5.31 -4.98 -14.10
CA LEU A 94 4.60 -4.55 -15.30
C LEU A 94 4.96 -3.11 -15.69
N THR A 95 4.69 -2.78 -16.95
CA THR A 95 4.63 -1.40 -17.45
C THR A 95 3.59 -1.31 -18.56
N PHE A 96 3.12 -0.10 -18.83
CA PHE A 96 2.09 0.16 -19.83
C PHE A 96 2.14 1.63 -20.28
N PRO A 97 1.79 1.93 -21.55
CA PRO A 97 1.68 3.30 -22.05
C PRO A 97 0.34 3.96 -21.65
N GLY A 98 0.20 5.24 -21.99
CA GLY A 98 -1.02 6.02 -21.83
C GLY A 98 -0.94 7.08 -20.75
N TRP A 99 -0.01 7.00 -19.81
CA TRP A 99 0.20 7.97 -18.73
C TRP A 99 1.38 8.92 -18.97
N PHE A 100 2.18 8.70 -20.03
CA PHE A 100 3.33 9.52 -20.38
C PHE A 100 3.44 9.69 -21.89
N TRP A 101 4.11 10.78 -22.33
CA TRP A 101 4.38 11.06 -23.72
C TRP A 101 5.45 10.11 -24.28
N GLN A 102 5.20 9.56 -25.50
CA GLN A 102 6.07 8.61 -26.16
C GLN A 102 6.73 9.26 -27.39
N HIS A 103 8.03 9.52 -27.34
CA HIS A 103 8.75 10.10 -28.48
C HIS A 103 8.73 9.21 -29.74
N TRP A 104 8.56 7.88 -29.56
CA TRP A 104 8.43 6.93 -30.69
C TRP A 104 6.98 6.84 -31.23
N ASN A 105 6.03 7.37 -30.55
CA ASN A 105 4.64 7.47 -30.96
C ASN A 105 4.02 8.78 -30.46
N PRO A 106 4.41 9.93 -31.05
CA PRO A 106 4.06 11.26 -30.55
C PRO A 106 2.58 11.62 -30.70
N THR A 107 1.83 10.83 -31.46
CA THR A 107 0.38 11.01 -31.64
C THR A 107 -0.46 10.13 -30.70
N ALA A 108 0.16 9.28 -29.91
CA ALA A 108 -0.55 8.47 -28.93
C ALA A 108 -1.20 9.38 -27.86
N PRO A 109 -2.47 9.15 -27.51
CA PRO A 109 -3.12 9.93 -26.48
C PRO A 109 -2.47 9.67 -25.11
N VAL A 110 -2.33 10.73 -24.33
CA VAL A 110 -1.77 10.67 -22.96
C VAL A 110 -2.82 11.17 -21.98
N ASN A 111 -3.14 10.32 -21.00
CA ASN A 111 -3.98 10.70 -19.89
C ASN A 111 -3.52 9.96 -18.63
N GLN A 112 -2.98 10.68 -17.68
CA GLN A 112 -2.46 10.10 -16.42
C GLN A 112 -3.56 9.41 -15.60
N SER A 113 -4.83 9.68 -15.85
CA SER A 113 -5.96 9.00 -15.19
C SER A 113 -5.96 7.48 -15.40
N ILE A 114 -5.30 6.97 -16.47
CA ILE A 114 -5.15 5.52 -16.71
C ILE A 114 -4.48 4.81 -15.50
N LEU A 115 -3.67 5.50 -14.72
CA LEU A 115 -3.09 4.98 -13.49
C LEU A 115 -4.15 4.64 -12.41
N LYS A 116 -5.31 5.33 -12.47
CA LYS A 116 -6.49 5.07 -11.61
C LYS A 116 -7.51 4.14 -12.25
N THR A 117 -7.62 4.14 -13.57
CA THR A 117 -8.67 3.42 -14.27
C THR A 117 -8.25 2.04 -14.77
N LEU A 118 -6.95 1.74 -14.78
CA LEU A 118 -6.45 0.38 -15.00
C LEU A 118 -6.40 -0.38 -13.67
N ILE A 119 -7.21 -1.43 -13.55
CA ILE A 119 -7.42 -2.20 -12.32
C ILE A 119 -6.67 -3.52 -12.38
N LEU A 120 -5.83 -3.79 -11.38
CA LEU A 120 -5.21 -5.09 -11.12
C LEU A 120 -6.15 -5.97 -10.29
N ARG A 121 -6.37 -7.20 -10.74
CA ARG A 121 -7.10 -8.23 -9.98
C ARG A 121 -6.25 -9.49 -9.84
N ILE A 122 -6.18 -10.04 -8.64
CA ILE A 122 -5.51 -11.31 -8.38
C ILE A 122 -6.45 -12.20 -7.57
N TYR A 123 -6.56 -13.46 -8.02
CA TYR A 123 -7.40 -14.48 -7.42
C TYR A 123 -6.54 -15.67 -7.00
N TRP A 124 -6.79 -16.22 -5.82
CA TRP A 124 -6.12 -17.37 -5.28
C TRP A 124 -7.03 -18.61 -5.27
N ASP A 125 -6.48 -19.76 -5.64
CA ASP A 125 -7.04 -21.10 -5.39
C ASP A 125 -8.46 -21.32 -5.89
N GLY A 126 -8.87 -20.60 -6.93
CA GLY A 126 -10.19 -20.67 -7.51
C GLY A 126 -11.26 -19.85 -6.80
N ALA A 127 -10.87 -18.94 -5.89
CA ALA A 127 -11.80 -18.04 -5.23
C ALA A 127 -12.59 -17.19 -6.25
N ASP A 128 -13.87 -16.94 -5.96
CA ASP A 128 -14.75 -16.13 -6.81
C ASP A 128 -14.47 -14.64 -6.69
N GLN A 129 -14.07 -14.19 -5.49
CA GLN A 129 -13.76 -12.80 -5.22
C GLN A 129 -12.24 -12.57 -5.25
N PRO A 130 -11.77 -11.52 -5.96
CA PRO A 130 -10.34 -11.22 -6.01
C PRO A 130 -9.82 -10.78 -4.65
N ALA A 131 -8.73 -11.39 -4.20
CA ALA A 131 -8.00 -10.95 -3.00
C ALA A 131 -7.27 -9.60 -3.20
N VAL A 132 -6.99 -9.27 -4.46
CA VAL A 132 -6.47 -7.97 -4.89
C VAL A 132 -7.41 -7.41 -5.96
N ALA A 133 -7.97 -6.22 -5.72
CA ALA A 133 -8.75 -5.45 -6.68
C ALA A 133 -8.43 -3.96 -6.47
N VAL A 134 -7.42 -3.45 -7.18
CA VAL A 134 -6.80 -2.15 -6.89
C VAL A 134 -6.40 -1.47 -8.19
N PRO A 135 -6.56 -0.13 -8.32
CA PRO A 135 -5.94 0.62 -9.42
C PRO A 135 -4.44 0.38 -9.47
N VAL A 136 -3.89 0.17 -10.66
CA VAL A 136 -2.46 -0.12 -10.84
C VAL A 136 -1.59 0.98 -10.25
N GLY A 137 -1.94 2.25 -10.47
CA GLY A 137 -1.18 3.36 -9.89
C GLY A 137 -1.17 3.32 -8.36
N ASP A 138 -2.32 3.04 -7.74
CA ASP A 138 -2.41 2.96 -6.27
C ASP A 138 -1.64 1.78 -5.71
N PHE A 139 -1.65 0.63 -6.40
CA PHE A 139 -0.95 -0.56 -5.93
C PHE A 139 0.59 -0.40 -5.92
N PHE A 140 1.14 0.40 -6.83
CA PHE A 140 2.58 0.52 -7.03
C PHE A 140 3.19 1.87 -6.63
N GLY A 141 2.42 2.78 -6.03
CA GLY A 141 2.97 4.04 -5.52
C GLY A 141 2.66 5.29 -6.35
N ALA A 142 1.82 5.20 -7.38
CA ALA A 142 1.44 6.31 -8.27
C ALA A 142 -0.05 6.72 -8.13
N GLY A 143 -0.63 6.58 -6.93
CA GLY A 143 -2.05 6.85 -6.68
C GLY A 143 -2.48 8.31 -6.79
N LEU A 144 -1.55 9.26 -6.87
CA LEU A 144 -1.84 10.67 -7.20
C LEU A 144 -1.92 10.91 -8.72
N CYS A 145 -1.92 9.87 -9.55
CA CYS A 145 -1.72 9.95 -11.00
C CYS A 145 -0.40 10.65 -11.39
N GLU A 146 0.57 10.56 -10.52
CA GLU A 146 1.92 11.06 -10.70
C GLU A 146 2.91 9.95 -10.34
N VAL A 147 3.89 9.72 -11.20
CA VAL A 147 4.88 8.67 -11.04
C VAL A 147 6.17 9.26 -10.50
N ALA A 148 6.50 8.92 -9.26
CA ALA A 148 7.82 9.19 -8.67
C ALA A 148 8.61 7.89 -8.59
N SER A 149 9.90 7.93 -8.94
CA SER A 149 10.77 6.76 -8.79
C SER A 149 11.11 6.54 -7.32
N PHE A 150 10.80 5.35 -6.81
CA PHE A 150 11.16 4.92 -5.47
C PHE A 150 11.23 3.40 -5.40
N ALA A 151 11.93 2.88 -4.41
CA ALA A 151 12.00 1.46 -4.13
C ALA A 151 11.89 1.25 -2.62
N SER A 152 10.80 0.62 -2.19
CA SER A 152 10.71 0.03 -0.86
C SER A 152 11.28 -1.39 -0.89
N ARG A 153 11.26 -2.07 0.26
CA ARG A 153 11.65 -3.49 0.33
C ARG A 153 10.79 -4.38 -0.56
N TYR A 154 9.49 -4.07 -0.70
CA TYR A 154 8.53 -4.97 -1.34
C TYR A 154 7.83 -4.43 -2.58
N PHE A 155 7.88 -3.15 -2.84
CA PHE A 155 7.23 -2.56 -4.02
C PHE A 155 7.84 -1.21 -4.37
N GLY A 156 7.57 -0.76 -5.56
CA GLY A 156 8.01 0.56 -6.02
C GLY A 156 7.80 0.78 -7.50
N THR A 157 8.33 1.91 -7.95
CA THR A 157 8.32 2.34 -9.34
C THR A 157 9.71 2.81 -9.74
N SER A 158 10.24 2.26 -10.83
CA SER A 158 11.58 2.60 -11.32
C SER A 158 11.52 2.91 -12.81
N SER A 159 11.73 4.17 -13.20
CA SER A 159 11.72 4.58 -14.61
C SER A 159 10.48 4.09 -15.39
N GLY A 160 9.29 4.17 -14.77
CA GLY A 160 8.04 3.71 -15.38
C GLY A 160 7.80 2.20 -15.35
N GLY A 161 8.70 1.41 -14.78
CA GLY A 161 8.47 0.03 -14.43
C GLY A 161 7.89 -0.07 -13.02
N PHE A 162 6.75 -0.74 -12.87
CA PHE A 162 6.07 -0.96 -11.61
C PHE A 162 6.40 -2.35 -11.10
N PHE A 163 6.85 -2.50 -9.85
CA PHE A 163 7.25 -3.79 -9.31
C PHE A 163 6.68 -4.06 -7.91
N CYS A 164 6.43 -5.34 -7.64
CA CYS A 164 6.04 -5.84 -6.34
C CYS A 164 6.79 -7.14 -6.05
N LYS A 165 7.33 -7.27 -4.84
CA LYS A 165 8.08 -8.44 -4.33
C LYS A 165 7.47 -8.99 -3.04
N TRP A 166 6.26 -8.58 -2.67
CA TRP A 166 5.52 -9.27 -1.63
C TRP A 166 5.44 -10.76 -1.97
N PRO A 167 5.82 -11.68 -1.08
CA PRO A 167 5.58 -13.10 -1.32
C PRO A 167 4.07 -13.37 -1.32
N MET A 168 3.56 -13.99 -2.38
CA MET A 168 2.12 -14.24 -2.52
C MET A 168 1.87 -15.74 -2.64
N PRO A 169 1.66 -16.48 -1.52
CA PRO A 169 1.43 -17.90 -1.52
C PRO A 169 0.10 -18.30 -2.17
N PHE A 170 0.10 -19.44 -2.86
CA PHE A 170 -1.11 -20.12 -3.39
C PHE A 170 -0.97 -21.63 -3.23
N ARG A 171 -2.08 -22.35 -3.02
CA ARG A 171 -2.09 -23.80 -2.75
C ARG A 171 -2.61 -24.63 -3.91
N LYS A 172 -3.38 -24.03 -4.82
CA LYS A 172 -3.96 -24.71 -5.98
C LYS A 172 -3.74 -23.94 -7.28
N SER A 173 -3.85 -22.61 -7.24
CA SER A 173 -3.74 -21.77 -8.43
C SER A 173 -3.65 -20.30 -8.11
N PHE A 174 -3.18 -19.51 -9.08
CA PHE A 174 -3.44 -18.08 -9.10
C PHE A 174 -3.89 -17.64 -10.50
N ARG A 175 -4.71 -16.59 -10.56
CA ARG A 175 -5.12 -15.93 -11.80
C ARG A 175 -4.94 -14.42 -11.66
N VAL A 176 -4.35 -13.80 -12.70
CA VAL A 176 -4.14 -12.36 -12.78
C VAL A 176 -4.93 -11.79 -13.95
N GLU A 177 -5.67 -10.73 -13.67
CA GLU A 177 -6.46 -10.00 -14.66
C GLU A 177 -6.15 -8.49 -14.58
N LEU A 178 -6.25 -7.81 -15.70
CA LEU A 178 -6.30 -6.36 -15.80
C LEU A 178 -7.63 -5.93 -16.42
N GLU A 179 -8.26 -4.93 -15.81
CA GLU A 179 -9.51 -4.35 -16.28
C GLU A 179 -9.31 -2.87 -16.56
N ASN A 180 -9.57 -2.45 -17.79
CA ASN A 180 -9.48 -1.06 -18.18
C ASN A 180 -10.85 -0.39 -18.06
N LEU A 181 -11.04 0.44 -17.04
CA LEU A 181 -12.26 1.22 -16.80
C LEU A 181 -12.25 2.57 -17.53
N ASP A 182 -11.17 2.90 -18.24
CA ASP A 182 -11.11 4.14 -19.01
C ASP A 182 -12.13 4.12 -20.15
N ALA A 183 -12.78 5.26 -20.38
CA ALA A 183 -13.80 5.38 -21.42
C ALA A 183 -13.22 5.66 -22.81
N GLU A 184 -11.99 6.19 -22.87
CA GLU A 184 -11.38 6.72 -24.09
C GLU A 184 -10.11 5.99 -24.47
N LEU A 185 -9.26 5.64 -23.50
CA LEU A 185 -7.94 5.07 -23.75
C LEU A 185 -7.96 3.55 -23.85
N ASN A 186 -7.42 3.02 -24.95
CA ASN A 186 -6.92 1.67 -24.98
C ASN A 186 -5.48 1.67 -24.46
N THR A 187 -5.07 0.60 -23.78
CA THR A 187 -3.68 0.39 -23.41
C THR A 187 -3.24 -1.03 -23.72
N GLU A 188 -1.98 -1.29 -23.56
CA GLU A 188 -1.36 -2.61 -23.63
C GLU A 188 -0.41 -2.77 -22.45
N VAL A 189 -0.19 -3.97 -22.01
CA VAL A 189 0.67 -4.23 -20.86
C VAL A 189 1.84 -5.12 -21.22
N PHE A 190 3.02 -4.76 -20.74
CA PHE A 190 4.20 -5.62 -20.60
C PHE A 190 4.19 -6.14 -19.17
N CYS A 191 4.14 -7.45 -18.98
CA CYS A 191 4.07 -8.03 -17.66
C CYS A 191 4.96 -9.26 -17.54
N ASN A 192 5.67 -9.36 -16.42
CA ASN A 192 6.50 -10.49 -16.05
C ASN A 192 6.27 -10.84 -14.59
N ILE A 193 5.81 -12.05 -14.32
CA ILE A 193 5.57 -12.57 -12.99
C ILE A 193 6.46 -13.79 -12.78
N LEU A 194 7.47 -13.67 -11.90
CA LEU A 194 8.24 -14.81 -11.44
C LEU A 194 7.52 -15.48 -10.28
N TYR A 195 7.36 -16.79 -10.39
CA TYR A 195 6.75 -17.59 -9.33
C TYR A 195 7.54 -18.88 -9.12
N GLN A 196 7.43 -19.41 -7.91
CA GLN A 196 8.06 -20.63 -7.48
C GLN A 196 6.99 -21.70 -7.28
N LEU A 197 7.11 -22.84 -7.94
CA LEU A 197 6.33 -24.02 -7.65
C LEU A 197 7.08 -24.87 -6.62
N SER A 198 6.37 -25.40 -5.64
CA SER A 198 6.92 -26.19 -4.55
C SER A 198 5.99 -27.34 -4.20
N ASP A 199 6.54 -28.51 -3.92
CA ASP A 199 5.75 -29.67 -3.47
C ASP A 199 5.21 -29.49 -2.05
N SER A 200 5.83 -28.55 -1.27
CA SER A 200 5.38 -28.18 0.07
C SER A 200 5.63 -26.71 0.34
N LEU A 201 4.73 -26.07 1.04
CA LEU A 201 4.91 -24.73 1.58
C LEU A 201 5.06 -24.82 3.10
N PRO A 202 5.86 -23.93 3.73
CA PRO A 202 5.85 -23.80 5.18
C PRO A 202 4.42 -23.45 5.66
N GLU A 203 4.03 -23.98 6.81
CA GLU A 203 2.74 -23.65 7.41
C GLU A 203 2.96 -23.12 8.85
N PRO A 204 2.14 -22.17 9.32
CA PRO A 204 1.00 -21.56 8.60
C PRO A 204 1.44 -20.39 7.69
N LEU A 205 0.88 -20.31 6.48
CA LEU A 205 1.01 -19.15 5.60
C LEU A 205 -0.38 -18.54 5.31
N GLY A 206 -0.46 -17.21 5.29
CA GLY A 206 -1.62 -16.46 4.82
C GLY A 206 -1.60 -16.26 3.30
N TRP A 207 -2.79 -16.09 2.70
CA TRP A 207 -2.91 -15.56 1.34
C TRP A 207 -2.73 -14.04 1.37
N PHE A 208 -2.04 -13.52 0.37
CA PHE A 208 -1.84 -12.08 0.21
C PHE A 208 -3.12 -11.39 -0.25
N HIS A 209 -3.47 -10.29 0.41
CA HIS A 209 -4.60 -9.43 0.08
C HIS A 209 -4.15 -7.99 -0.06
N ALA A 210 -4.84 -7.25 -0.95
CA ALA A 210 -4.73 -5.81 -1.02
C ALA A 210 -6.13 -5.19 -1.01
N GLN A 211 -6.44 -4.41 0.03
CA GLN A 211 -7.71 -3.70 0.16
C GLN A 211 -7.56 -2.27 -0.29
N PHE A 212 -8.41 -1.84 -1.20
CA PHE A 212 -8.45 -0.48 -1.73
C PHE A 212 -9.61 0.30 -1.12
N ASN A 213 -9.32 1.50 -0.63
CA ASN A 213 -10.31 2.45 -0.18
C ASN A 213 -10.05 3.82 -0.80
N THR A 214 -11.09 4.56 -1.12
CA THR A 214 -11.00 5.95 -1.61
C THR A 214 -12.25 6.72 -1.25
N ALA A 215 -12.09 8.00 -0.96
CA ALA A 215 -13.21 8.92 -0.78
C ALA A 215 -12.77 10.37 -0.98
N GLN A 216 -13.75 11.21 -1.30
CA GLN A 216 -13.67 12.65 -1.11
C GLN A 216 -14.24 12.97 0.28
N ASN A 217 -13.37 13.28 1.23
CA ASN A 217 -13.78 13.60 2.58
C ASN A 217 -14.16 15.08 2.70
N LYS A 218 -15.40 15.35 3.08
CA LYS A 218 -15.93 16.70 3.27
C LYS A 218 -16.25 17.02 4.74
N GLY A 219 -15.92 16.09 5.63
CA GLY A 219 -16.25 16.20 7.05
C GLY A 219 -15.35 15.30 7.91
N PRO A 220 -15.73 15.02 9.17
CA PRO A 220 -14.90 14.32 10.14
C PRO A 220 -14.88 12.79 9.95
N ALA A 221 -15.39 12.26 8.84
CA ALA A 221 -15.40 10.83 8.58
C ALA A 221 -13.95 10.27 8.61
N PRO A 222 -13.72 9.11 9.27
CA PRO A 222 -12.41 8.49 9.31
C PRO A 222 -11.89 8.12 7.92
N VAL A 223 -10.58 8.21 7.73
CA VAL A 223 -9.88 7.68 6.55
C VAL A 223 -9.70 6.18 6.75
N GLN A 224 -10.59 5.39 6.16
CA GLN A 224 -10.58 3.94 6.28
C GLN A 224 -9.37 3.35 5.53
N ILE A 225 -8.57 2.55 6.23
CA ILE A 225 -7.38 1.88 5.66
C ILE A 225 -7.64 0.40 5.42
N ALA A 226 -8.11 -0.32 6.44
CA ALA A 226 -8.38 -1.74 6.35
C ALA A 226 -9.55 -2.16 7.24
N GLU A 227 -10.29 -3.17 6.79
CA GLU A 227 -11.21 -3.93 7.62
C GLU A 227 -11.22 -5.38 7.13
N ALA A 228 -10.89 -6.33 8.02
CA ALA A 228 -10.84 -7.75 7.66
C ALA A 228 -11.34 -8.64 8.81
N ARG A 229 -11.89 -9.80 8.44
CA ARG A 229 -12.35 -10.85 9.34
C ARG A 229 -11.59 -12.15 9.06
N GLY A 230 -11.40 -12.96 10.10
CA GLY A 230 -10.57 -14.16 10.08
C GLY A 230 -9.26 -13.92 10.81
N ARG A 231 -8.36 -14.90 10.75
CA ARG A 231 -7.03 -14.79 11.31
C ARG A 231 -6.07 -14.24 10.26
N GLY A 232 -5.17 -13.36 10.70
CA GLY A 232 -4.19 -12.80 9.79
C GLY A 232 -3.31 -11.73 10.43
N HIS A 233 -2.65 -10.96 9.57
CA HIS A 233 -1.92 -9.77 9.98
C HIS A 233 -1.96 -8.69 8.90
N TYR A 234 -1.95 -7.46 9.37
CA TYR A 234 -1.77 -6.28 8.52
C TYR A 234 -0.27 -6.03 8.34
N ALA A 235 0.15 -5.89 7.10
CA ALA A 235 1.56 -5.81 6.69
C ALA A 235 1.99 -4.41 6.20
N GLY A 236 1.07 -3.44 6.19
CA GLY A 236 1.39 -2.08 5.79
C GLY A 236 0.41 -1.46 4.82
N CYS A 237 0.67 -0.25 4.38
CA CYS A 237 -0.16 0.43 3.39
C CYS A 237 0.62 1.44 2.53
N LEU A 238 -0.04 1.78 1.42
CA LEU A 238 0.15 3.00 0.65
C LEU A 238 -1.04 3.93 0.95
N LEU A 239 -0.78 5.21 1.12
CA LEU A 239 -1.80 6.24 1.33
C LEU A 239 -1.48 7.48 0.50
N TYR A 240 -2.48 7.94 -0.22
CA TYR A 240 -2.42 9.14 -1.06
C TYR A 240 -3.45 10.12 -0.58
N MET A 241 -3.07 11.36 -0.39
CA MET A 241 -3.96 12.41 0.08
C MET A 241 -3.76 13.70 -0.71
N GLN A 242 -4.86 14.41 -0.95
CA GLN A 242 -4.84 15.69 -1.65
C GLN A 242 -5.90 16.64 -1.08
N GLY A 243 -5.46 17.75 -0.50
CA GLY A 243 -6.34 18.81 -0.01
C GLY A 243 -7.00 19.60 -1.15
N GLN A 244 -8.23 20.06 -0.95
CA GLN A 244 -8.91 20.96 -1.87
C GLN A 244 -8.22 22.33 -1.91
N GLU A 245 -7.85 22.85 -0.75
CA GLU A 245 -7.17 24.13 -0.63
C GLU A 245 -5.65 23.97 -0.72
N ARG A 246 -4.99 24.93 -1.37
CA ARG A 246 -3.53 24.98 -1.42
C ARG A 246 -2.94 25.14 -0.03
N ASN A 247 -1.79 24.55 0.20
CA ASN A 247 -1.05 24.55 1.47
C ASN A 247 -1.80 23.95 2.67
N TYR A 248 -2.97 23.31 2.46
CA TYR A 248 -3.71 22.65 3.53
C TYR A 248 -3.22 21.22 3.73
N LEU A 249 -2.40 20.98 4.74
CA LEU A 249 -1.89 19.66 5.13
C LEU A 249 -2.39 19.19 6.51
N SER A 250 -3.34 19.91 7.13
CA SER A 250 -3.81 19.59 8.50
C SER A 250 -4.58 18.25 8.59
N PHE A 251 -4.88 17.58 7.47
CA PHE A 251 -5.35 16.20 7.50
C PHE A 251 -4.26 15.23 8.01
N LEU A 252 -2.98 15.62 8.04
CA LEU A 252 -1.89 14.84 8.62
C LEU A 252 -1.96 14.73 10.16
N GLU A 253 -2.72 15.58 10.84
CA GLU A 253 -2.95 15.48 12.29
C GLU A 253 -3.78 14.26 12.71
N ALA A 254 -4.36 13.50 11.78
CA ALA A 254 -5.24 12.40 12.09
C ALA A 254 -4.45 11.17 12.60
N PRO A 255 -4.51 10.82 13.91
CA PRO A 255 -3.85 9.63 14.41
C PRO A 255 -4.50 8.34 13.89
N GLU A 256 -3.71 7.27 13.83
CA GLU A 256 -4.26 5.95 13.59
C GLU A 256 -5.03 5.42 14.79
N HIS A 257 -6.18 4.80 14.51
CA HIS A 257 -6.95 3.99 15.44
C HIS A 257 -7.05 2.57 14.89
N VAL A 258 -6.45 1.61 15.60
CA VAL A 258 -6.49 0.20 15.19
C VAL A 258 -7.24 -0.62 16.23
N TYR A 259 -8.34 -1.21 15.78
CA TYR A 259 -9.20 -2.09 16.56
C TYR A 259 -8.87 -3.54 16.21
N VAL A 260 -8.65 -4.38 17.19
CA VAL A 260 -8.21 -5.76 17.01
C VAL A 260 -8.99 -6.71 17.91
N ASP A 261 -9.58 -7.73 17.32
CA ASP A 261 -10.26 -8.84 18.01
C ASP A 261 -11.35 -8.37 19.00
N ALA A 262 -11.14 -8.59 20.32
CA ALA A 262 -12.07 -8.17 21.36
C ALA A 262 -12.05 -6.66 21.63
N ASP A 263 -10.96 -5.96 21.25
CA ASP A 263 -10.82 -4.52 21.45
C ASP A 263 -11.54 -3.75 20.35
N TRP A 264 -12.89 -3.85 20.34
CA TRP A 264 -13.71 -3.26 19.29
C TRP A 264 -14.41 -1.97 19.70
N GLU A 265 -14.61 -1.76 20.99
CA GLU A 265 -15.21 -0.55 21.57
C GLU A 265 -14.16 0.57 21.74
N ALA A 266 -12.89 0.19 21.92
CA ALA A 266 -11.76 1.11 21.99
C ALA A 266 -10.59 0.59 21.15
N PRO A 267 -9.85 1.47 20.46
CA PRO A 267 -8.72 1.02 19.67
C PRO A 267 -7.59 0.48 20.55
N ARG A 268 -7.00 -0.64 20.12
CA ARG A 268 -5.83 -1.23 20.78
C ARG A 268 -4.55 -0.41 20.55
N ILE A 269 -4.47 0.22 19.37
CA ILE A 269 -3.33 1.06 18.98
C ILE A 269 -3.89 2.44 18.62
N VAL A 270 -3.29 3.48 19.19
CA VAL A 270 -3.60 4.88 18.93
C VAL A 270 -2.29 5.62 18.74
N GLY A 271 -2.16 6.33 17.63
CA GLY A 271 -1.00 7.19 17.34
C GLY A 271 -1.18 8.63 17.81
N THR A 272 -0.30 9.48 17.33
CA THR A 272 -0.26 10.90 17.63
C THR A 272 -0.52 11.78 16.42
N GLY A 273 -0.30 11.27 15.21
CA GLY A 273 -0.52 11.93 13.93
C GLY A 273 -0.35 10.96 12.78
N LEU A 274 -0.88 11.32 11.62
CA LEU A 274 -0.80 10.49 10.43
C LEU A 274 0.65 10.38 9.94
N GLU A 275 1.40 11.48 9.92
CA GLU A 275 2.81 11.46 9.55
C GLU A 275 3.66 10.61 10.50
N ASP A 276 3.29 10.56 11.80
CA ASP A 276 3.98 9.76 12.81
C ASP A 276 3.80 8.26 12.53
N TYR A 277 2.59 7.85 12.09
CA TYR A 277 2.37 6.48 11.62
C TYR A 277 3.33 6.13 10.47
N PHE A 278 3.59 7.04 9.54
CA PHE A 278 4.54 6.84 8.45
C PHE A 278 6.01 7.09 8.87
N LEU A 279 6.28 7.10 10.18
CA LEU A 279 7.60 7.28 10.80
C LEU A 279 8.30 8.59 10.36
N GLY A 280 7.49 9.60 10.03
CA GLY A 280 7.92 10.96 9.80
C GLY A 280 7.58 11.85 10.98
N GLY A 281 7.64 13.15 10.78
CA GLY A 281 7.21 14.13 11.76
C GLY A 281 7.03 15.50 11.11
N TRP A 282 6.31 16.39 11.81
CA TRP A 282 6.19 17.79 11.44
C TRP A 282 5.73 17.99 9.99
N TYR A 283 4.68 17.25 9.58
CA TYR A 283 4.13 17.26 8.22
C TYR A 283 5.17 16.95 7.13
N PHE A 284 6.16 16.08 7.46
CA PHE A 284 7.30 15.78 6.58
C PHE A 284 8.04 17.05 6.14
N ARG A 285 8.42 17.89 7.12
CA ARG A 285 9.01 19.21 6.90
C ARG A 285 10.18 19.21 5.93
N GLU A 286 11.01 18.17 5.97
CA GLU A 286 12.21 18.05 5.14
C GLU A 286 11.89 17.62 3.67
N GLY A 287 10.61 17.41 3.32
CA GLY A 287 10.19 17.05 1.98
C GLY A 287 10.07 15.54 1.74
N SER A 288 10.25 15.13 0.50
CA SER A 288 10.18 13.73 0.10
C SER A 288 11.41 12.94 0.55
N PHE A 289 11.18 11.70 0.97
CA PHE A 289 12.25 10.76 1.33
C PHE A 289 11.82 9.31 1.00
N ILE A 290 12.79 8.42 0.86
CA ILE A 290 12.58 7.02 0.49
C ILE A 290 13.42 6.14 1.41
N GLY A 291 12.79 5.15 2.02
CA GLY A 291 13.42 4.13 2.83
C GLY A 291 12.91 2.73 2.49
N PRO A 292 13.52 1.66 3.03
CA PRO A 292 13.08 0.29 2.74
C PRO A 292 11.69 -0.03 3.31
N TYR A 293 11.32 0.56 4.44
CA TYR A 293 10.09 0.22 5.17
C TYR A 293 9.07 1.36 5.23
N HIS A 294 9.48 2.59 5.00
CA HIS A 294 8.62 3.77 4.98
C HIS A 294 9.18 4.85 4.08
N GLY A 295 8.32 5.73 3.61
CA GLY A 295 8.75 6.87 2.79
C GLY A 295 7.60 7.72 2.30
N VAL A 296 7.99 8.87 1.78
CA VAL A 296 7.11 9.88 1.17
C VAL A 296 7.66 10.20 -0.21
N PRO A 297 7.31 9.38 -1.24
CA PRO A 297 7.80 9.59 -2.61
C PRO A 297 7.39 10.94 -3.19
N ILE A 298 6.22 11.45 -2.82
CA ILE A 298 5.70 12.72 -3.29
C ILE A 298 5.23 13.53 -2.09
N LYS A 299 5.73 14.76 -1.98
CA LYS A 299 5.19 15.81 -1.13
C LYS A 299 5.17 17.12 -1.91
N ASP A 300 3.98 17.55 -2.30
CA ASP A 300 3.73 18.85 -2.89
C ASP A 300 2.90 19.69 -1.91
N ALA A 301 3.58 20.45 -1.05
CA ALA A 301 2.92 21.26 -0.04
C ALA A 301 2.02 22.34 -0.67
N LEU A 302 2.44 22.96 -1.78
CA LEU A 302 1.67 23.99 -2.46
C LEU A 302 0.32 23.44 -2.95
N ASN A 303 0.32 22.25 -3.54
CA ASN A 303 -0.88 21.58 -4.03
C ASN A 303 -1.53 20.68 -2.98
N ALA A 304 -1.04 20.70 -1.74
CA ALA A 304 -1.54 19.89 -0.63
C ALA A 304 -1.62 18.39 -0.96
N SER A 305 -0.64 17.86 -1.69
CA SER A 305 -0.61 16.46 -2.15
C SER A 305 0.53 15.70 -1.50
N VAL A 306 0.23 14.51 -0.96
CA VAL A 306 1.21 13.65 -0.29
C VAL A 306 0.94 12.20 -0.68
N ALA A 307 2.01 11.49 -1.10
CA ALA A 307 2.02 10.04 -1.26
C ALA A 307 2.96 9.43 -0.22
N MET A 308 2.47 8.45 0.52
CA MET A 308 3.17 7.86 1.66
C MET A 308 3.07 6.34 1.62
N TYR A 309 4.07 5.65 2.16
CA TYR A 309 3.99 4.21 2.38
C TYR A 309 4.64 3.80 3.70
N ARG A 310 4.11 2.74 4.29
CA ARG A 310 4.73 2.01 5.39
C ARG A 310 4.58 0.51 5.20
N VAL A 311 5.67 -0.20 5.40
CA VAL A 311 5.75 -1.67 5.44
C VAL A 311 5.96 -2.09 6.89
N HIS A 312 5.09 -2.96 7.37
CA HIS A 312 5.25 -3.65 8.65
C HIS A 312 5.82 -5.05 8.37
N GLU A 313 7.07 -5.28 8.75
CA GLU A 313 7.75 -6.58 8.60
C GLU A 313 7.86 -7.28 9.94
N THR A 314 8.62 -6.69 10.87
CA THR A 314 8.78 -7.22 12.23
C THR A 314 7.70 -6.72 13.20
N ASP A 315 7.03 -5.65 12.85
CA ASP A 315 5.97 -4.97 13.61
C ASP A 315 4.56 -5.18 13.01
N ALA A 316 4.36 -6.26 12.25
CA ALA A 316 3.07 -6.59 11.66
C ALA A 316 1.95 -6.69 12.71
N ILE A 317 0.79 -6.11 12.42
CA ILE A 317 -0.32 -6.07 13.37
C ILE A 317 -1.14 -7.34 13.21
N ARG A 318 -0.95 -8.28 14.12
CA ARG A 318 -1.62 -9.58 14.14
C ARG A 318 -3.03 -9.50 14.73
N PHE A 319 -3.95 -10.32 14.19
CA PHE A 319 -5.31 -10.53 14.71
C PHE A 319 -5.75 -11.99 14.53
N GLU A 320 -6.66 -12.45 15.40
CA GLU A 320 -7.19 -13.81 15.36
C GLU A 320 -8.62 -13.88 14.80
N GLN A 321 -9.37 -12.78 14.88
CA GLN A 321 -10.77 -12.75 14.45
C GLN A 321 -11.08 -11.60 13.51
N ARG A 322 -10.52 -10.40 13.76
CA ARG A 322 -10.82 -9.20 12.96
C ARG A 322 -9.88 -8.05 13.26
N ILE A 323 -9.73 -7.21 12.28
CA ILE A 323 -9.04 -5.92 12.38
C ILE A 323 -9.88 -4.83 11.73
N LYS A 324 -9.82 -3.62 12.28
CA LYS A 324 -10.25 -2.38 11.63
C LYS A 324 -9.19 -1.32 11.87
N PHE A 325 -8.75 -0.68 10.81
CA PHE A 325 -7.75 0.38 10.86
C PHE A 325 -8.26 1.61 10.12
N ALA A 326 -8.24 2.77 10.80
CA ALA A 326 -8.59 4.05 10.21
C ALA A 326 -7.75 5.18 10.81
N PHE A 327 -7.53 6.26 10.07
CA PHE A 327 -7.07 7.53 10.63
C PHE A 327 -8.27 8.37 11.02
N VAL A 328 -8.27 8.88 12.25
CA VAL A 328 -9.39 9.60 12.84
C VAL A 328 -8.97 11.05 13.06
N ASN A 329 -9.60 11.97 12.34
CA ASN A 329 -9.27 13.38 12.48
C ASN A 329 -9.66 13.91 13.86
N PRO A 330 -8.72 14.54 14.63
CA PRO A 330 -8.98 15.03 15.97
C PRO A 330 -9.68 16.40 16.00
N TRP A 331 -9.76 17.08 14.85
CA TRP A 331 -10.34 18.41 14.78
C TRP A 331 -11.86 18.40 14.77
N SER A 332 -12.45 19.47 15.30
CA SER A 332 -13.85 19.74 15.10
C SER A 332 -14.18 19.94 13.61
N PRO A 333 -15.41 19.57 13.16
CA PRO A 333 -15.80 19.63 11.74
C PRO A 333 -15.57 20.97 11.06
N ASP A 334 -15.71 22.07 11.80
CA ASP A 334 -15.50 23.45 11.32
C ASP A 334 -14.03 23.79 10.99
N ARG A 335 -13.08 23.00 11.51
CA ARG A 335 -11.64 23.16 11.24
C ARG A 335 -11.14 22.27 10.12
N LEU A 336 -11.90 21.25 9.76
CA LEU A 336 -11.51 20.30 8.75
C LEU A 336 -11.92 20.78 7.36
N LYS A 337 -10.94 21.00 6.49
CA LYS A 337 -11.17 21.31 5.08
C LYS A 337 -11.24 20.04 4.23
N PRO A 338 -12.00 20.06 3.12
CA PRO A 338 -12.15 18.90 2.27
C PRO A 338 -10.82 18.41 1.69
N PHE A 339 -10.67 17.08 1.61
CA PHE A 339 -9.56 16.41 0.97
C PHE A 339 -10.03 15.12 0.29
N CYS A 340 -9.27 14.66 -0.69
CA CYS A 340 -9.42 13.33 -1.27
C CYS A 340 -8.36 12.40 -0.71
N PHE A 341 -8.69 11.11 -0.61
CA PHE A 341 -7.70 10.08 -0.32
C PHE A 341 -7.95 8.81 -1.13
N SER A 342 -6.89 8.04 -1.32
CA SER A 342 -6.99 6.62 -1.61
C SER A 342 -5.90 5.86 -0.85
N SER A 343 -6.20 4.63 -0.46
CA SER A 343 -5.28 3.77 0.26
C SER A 343 -5.28 2.36 -0.29
N VAL A 344 -4.14 1.69 -0.16
CA VAL A 344 -3.99 0.25 -0.41
C VAL A 344 -3.39 -0.37 0.83
N ALA A 345 -4.17 -1.19 1.53
CA ALA A 345 -3.73 -1.93 2.70
C ALA A 345 -3.30 -3.33 2.30
N PHE A 346 -2.12 -3.76 2.74
CA PHE A 346 -1.58 -5.10 2.52
C PHE A 346 -1.82 -5.98 3.74
N LEU A 347 -2.40 -7.16 3.52
CA LEU A 347 -2.70 -8.13 4.56
C LEU A 347 -2.33 -9.54 4.12
N TYR A 348 -2.11 -10.42 5.10
CA TYR A 348 -2.11 -11.85 4.91
C TYR A 348 -3.24 -12.46 5.74
N LEU A 349 -4.15 -13.18 5.09
CA LEU A 349 -5.35 -13.74 5.71
C LEU A 349 -5.38 -15.26 5.58
N ASP A 350 -6.11 -15.91 6.47
CA ASP A 350 -6.28 -17.37 6.50
C ASP A 350 -7.29 -17.93 5.47
N LYS A 351 -7.77 -17.07 4.55
CA LYS A 351 -8.70 -17.42 3.47
C LYS A 351 -8.28 -16.77 2.15
N PRO A 352 -8.51 -17.46 1.01
CA PRO A 352 -8.16 -16.95 -0.31
C PRO A 352 -9.13 -15.88 -0.84
N ASP A 353 -10.38 -15.85 -0.35
CA ASP A 353 -11.44 -14.97 -0.85
C ASP A 353 -11.21 -13.51 -0.45
N GLY A 354 -11.37 -12.62 -1.41
CA GLY A 354 -11.26 -11.19 -1.19
C GLY A 354 -12.31 -10.65 -0.21
N GLN A 355 -11.88 -9.76 0.67
CA GLN A 355 -12.72 -9.08 1.65
C GLN A 355 -12.74 -7.55 1.44
N GLY A 356 -12.22 -7.07 0.31
CA GLY A 356 -12.23 -5.64 -0.02
C GLY A 356 -13.63 -5.12 -0.34
N THR A 357 -13.81 -3.81 -0.20
CA THR A 357 -15.00 -3.11 -0.69
C THR A 357 -15.09 -3.20 -2.22
N PRO A 358 -16.29 -3.24 -2.81
CA PRO A 358 -16.43 -3.13 -4.25
C PRO A 358 -15.72 -1.86 -4.77
N LEU A 359 -15.05 -2.00 -5.91
CA LEU A 359 -14.40 -0.85 -6.52
C LEU A 359 -15.43 0.22 -6.93
N PRO A 360 -15.15 1.50 -6.69
CA PRO A 360 -15.96 2.60 -7.19
C PRO A 360 -15.97 2.63 -8.72
N SER A 361 -16.93 3.36 -9.29
CA SER A 361 -16.95 3.66 -10.73
C SER A 361 -15.72 4.46 -11.16
N ALA A 362 -15.37 4.42 -12.45
CA ALA A 362 -14.26 5.23 -12.98
C ALA A 362 -14.40 6.72 -12.63
N LYS A 363 -15.62 7.26 -12.65
CA LYS A 363 -15.90 8.64 -12.27
C LYS A 363 -15.56 8.93 -10.80
N GLU A 364 -15.85 8.00 -9.90
CA GLU A 364 -15.55 8.16 -8.47
C GLU A 364 -14.05 7.96 -8.20
N LEU A 365 -13.38 7.06 -8.91
CA LEU A 365 -11.93 6.90 -8.86
C LEU A 365 -11.19 8.18 -9.27
N LEU A 366 -11.76 8.97 -10.19
CA LEU A 366 -11.19 10.20 -10.71
C LEU A 366 -11.67 11.46 -9.97
N CYS A 367 -12.38 11.34 -8.86
CA CYS A 367 -12.92 12.45 -8.07
C CYS A 367 -11.84 13.17 -7.25
N TRP A 368 -10.68 13.44 -7.85
CA TRP A 368 -9.55 14.15 -7.26
C TRP A 368 -9.51 15.60 -7.70
N TYR A 369 -9.03 16.51 -6.84
CA TYR A 369 -9.03 17.95 -7.15
C TYR A 369 -8.08 18.35 -8.27
N ARG A 370 -6.98 17.58 -8.46
CA ARG A 370 -5.89 17.93 -9.37
C ARG A 370 -5.28 16.71 -10.06
N ILE A 371 -6.10 15.94 -10.76
CA ILE A 371 -5.55 14.94 -11.70
C ILE A 371 -5.02 15.73 -12.90
N ARG A 372 -3.72 15.56 -13.16
CA ARG A 372 -3.06 16.24 -14.27
C ARG A 372 -3.32 15.48 -15.57
N ASN A 373 -4.06 16.09 -16.49
CA ASN A 373 -4.11 15.66 -17.88
C ASN A 373 -3.01 16.43 -18.62
N THR A 374 -2.03 15.73 -19.16
CA THR A 374 -0.93 16.36 -19.91
C THR A 374 -0.96 15.85 -21.34
N ASP A 375 -1.43 16.69 -22.26
CA ASP A 375 -1.44 16.35 -23.68
C ASP A 375 -0.02 16.27 -24.28
N HIS A 376 0.95 16.93 -23.69
CA HIS A 376 2.34 16.92 -24.13
C HIS A 376 3.27 17.22 -22.95
N GLN A 377 3.79 16.19 -22.28
CA GLN A 377 5.00 16.36 -21.49
C GLN A 377 6.18 15.84 -22.31
N SER A 378 7.02 16.77 -22.80
CA SER A 378 8.38 16.41 -23.19
C SER A 378 9.12 15.93 -21.95
N ILE A 379 9.60 14.70 -21.98
CA ILE A 379 10.59 14.23 -21.01
C ILE A 379 11.89 14.95 -21.36
N PRO A 380 12.56 15.64 -20.41
CA PRO A 380 13.83 16.29 -20.66
C PRO A 380 14.92 15.31 -21.08
#